data_b4c98ef3480c65c82c55f1fea4575fa1
#
_entry.id   b4c98ef3480c65c82c55f1fea4575fa1
#
_cell.length_a   1.000
_cell.length_b   1.000
_cell.length_c   1.000
_cell.angle_alpha   90.00
_cell.angle_beta   90.00
_cell.angle_gamma   90.00
#
_symmetry.space_group_name_H-M   'P 1'
#
loop_
_entity.id
_entity.type
_entity.pdbx_description
1 polymer ?
#
loop_
_entity_poly.entity_id
_entity_poly.type
_entity_poly.pdbx_seq_one_letter_code
_entity_poly.pdbx_strand_id
1 'polypeptide(L)'
;VTAQEHAVPSSMLAMIKYIKAEKNDYEQLITVNSGNIKESEERLKRYNLSDIQIITRDDEKYLKSLSEAEYIFSDCGLEYYFAAKNNQKYFNLQTDNISAKMTRKKERECFEFATVQKSIITPKASIYLTNESRLSFEKAYRCEMLPTSAIISDSPAFDMAGATNFASSTDKIKILFTPQFKATSGRGSITAYRKFMANLMVIDNELSKKYELFVCLDTFPYTPDFSVFNHIKKMPNEYDLYDFASTCDCVISDYHTIINIFKNTDLKLARFILDANRFISDEELGIDESIPSFATANELCDFIRTLKKSTVDFTKHENAKELFEKIEKNEIDKKKTEQEICLYYLGGNLTENRTKTFKRIRKDQNIKTFYL
;
A
#
# COMPACT_ATOMS: atom_id res chain seq x y z
N VAL A 1 13.40 1.41 7.64
CA VAL A 1 12.02 1.48 7.11
C VAL A 1 11.78 2.87 6.55
N THR A 2 11.28 2.98 5.35
CA THR A 2 10.96 4.28 4.71
C THR A 2 9.50 4.34 4.31
N ALA A 3 8.76 5.35 4.81
CA ALA A 3 7.40 5.67 4.44
C ALA A 3 7.36 7.03 3.74
N GLN A 4 6.70 7.14 2.57
CA GLN A 4 6.80 8.36 1.76
C GLN A 4 5.71 9.39 2.01
N GLU A 5 4.47 8.99 2.03
CA GLU A 5 3.36 9.95 1.93
C GLU A 5 2.48 9.98 3.19
N HIS A 6 2.58 8.99 4.05
CA HIS A 6 1.69 8.80 5.19
C HIS A 6 2.47 8.50 6.46
N ALA A 7 1.78 8.43 7.59
CA ALA A 7 2.29 7.80 8.79
C ALA A 7 2.69 6.34 8.50
N VAL A 8 3.39 5.70 9.43
CA VAL A 8 3.88 4.33 9.24
C VAL A 8 2.80 3.40 8.69
N PRO A 9 2.96 2.81 7.49
CA PRO A 9 1.96 1.95 6.88
C PRO A 9 1.80 0.63 7.66
N SER A 10 0.64 0.00 7.53
CA SER A 10 0.28 -1.22 8.25
C SER A 10 1.28 -2.37 8.06
N SER A 11 1.70 -2.64 6.83
CA SER A 11 2.70 -3.67 6.54
C SER A 11 4.05 -3.40 7.23
N MET A 12 4.47 -2.13 7.25
CA MET A 12 5.70 -1.73 7.95
C MET A 12 5.55 -1.87 9.46
N LEU A 13 4.40 -1.45 10.00
CA LEU A 13 4.11 -1.54 11.42
C LEU A 13 4.13 -3.00 11.90
N ALA A 14 3.54 -3.92 11.13
CA ALA A 14 3.58 -5.35 11.41
C ALA A 14 5.01 -5.90 11.41
N MET A 15 5.83 -5.53 10.39
CA MET A 15 7.23 -5.93 10.32
C MET A 15 8.03 -5.41 11.50
N ILE A 16 7.83 -4.14 11.90
CA ILE A 16 8.50 -3.53 13.05
C ILE A 16 8.15 -4.28 14.34
N LYS A 17 6.86 -4.57 14.55
CA LYS A 17 6.39 -5.33 15.72
C LYS A 17 7.03 -6.71 15.78
N TYR A 18 7.06 -7.42 14.65
CA TYR A 18 7.67 -8.75 14.59
C TYR A 18 9.17 -8.69 14.89
N ILE A 19 9.91 -7.82 14.20
CA ILE A 19 11.37 -7.70 14.39
C ILE A 19 11.69 -7.31 15.84
N LYS A 20 10.92 -6.40 16.44
CA LYS A 20 11.12 -6.02 17.84
C LYS A 20 10.86 -7.17 18.82
N ALA A 21 9.87 -8.01 18.55
CA ALA A 21 9.50 -9.11 19.44
C ALA A 21 10.46 -10.31 19.34
N GLU A 22 10.91 -10.63 18.12
CA GLU A 22 11.59 -11.90 17.85
C GLU A 22 13.06 -11.74 17.45
N LYS A 23 13.50 -10.51 17.13
CA LYS A 23 14.84 -10.20 16.60
C LYS A 23 15.45 -9.00 17.32
N ASN A 24 15.61 -9.10 18.64
CA ASN A 24 16.07 -8.00 19.51
C ASN A 24 17.47 -7.46 19.18
N ASP A 25 18.25 -8.16 18.35
CA ASP A 25 19.59 -7.74 17.95
C ASP A 25 19.59 -6.64 16.86
N TYR A 26 18.43 -6.34 16.27
CA TYR A 26 18.31 -5.30 15.26
C TYR A 26 17.90 -3.96 15.87
N GLU A 27 18.73 -2.95 15.66
CA GLU A 27 18.32 -1.56 15.85
C GLU A 27 17.37 -1.15 14.72
N GLN A 28 16.20 -0.62 15.07
CA GLN A 28 15.20 -0.23 14.10
C GLN A 28 15.06 1.28 14.03
N LEU A 29 14.97 1.79 12.79
CA LEU A 29 14.80 3.20 12.50
C LEU A 29 13.75 3.38 11.43
N ILE A 30 12.87 4.35 11.61
CA ILE A 30 11.80 4.69 10.68
C ILE A 30 12.07 6.05 10.05
N THR A 31 11.91 6.12 8.74
CA THR A 31 11.97 7.39 8.01
C THR A 31 10.58 7.78 7.54
N VAL A 32 10.15 8.99 7.87
CA VAL A 32 8.86 9.56 7.45
C VAL A 32 9.06 10.97 6.90
N ASN A 33 8.05 11.50 6.22
CA ASN A 33 8.04 12.92 5.87
C ASN A 33 7.79 13.78 7.12
N SER A 34 8.35 14.98 7.15
CA SER A 34 8.28 15.88 8.30
C SER A 34 6.83 16.18 8.76
N GLY A 35 5.88 16.25 7.84
CA GLY A 35 4.46 16.42 8.15
C GLY A 35 3.80 15.25 8.89
N ASN A 36 4.42 14.07 8.89
CA ASN A 36 3.83 12.83 9.41
C ASN A 36 4.47 12.35 10.73
N ILE A 37 5.40 13.12 11.30
CA ILE A 37 6.11 12.73 12.53
C ILE A 37 5.12 12.46 13.65
N LYS A 38 4.27 13.46 13.97
CA LYS A 38 3.34 13.38 15.08
C LYS A 38 2.38 12.19 14.98
N GLU A 39 1.81 11.96 13.80
CA GLU A 39 0.91 10.84 13.58
C GLU A 39 1.66 9.51 13.70
N SER A 40 2.88 9.44 13.20
CA SER A 40 3.73 8.25 13.34
C SER A 40 4.10 7.96 14.79
N GLU A 41 4.42 8.98 15.57
CA GLU A 41 4.69 8.85 17.02
C GLU A 41 3.45 8.36 17.79
N GLU A 42 2.27 8.94 17.52
CA GLU A 42 1.00 8.53 18.12
C GLU A 42 0.70 7.06 17.79
N ARG A 43 0.88 6.66 16.54
CA ARG A 43 0.68 5.28 16.07
C ARG A 43 1.67 4.31 16.72
N LEU A 44 2.96 4.62 16.72
CA LEU A 44 3.98 3.79 17.39
C LEU A 44 3.72 3.64 18.89
N LYS A 45 3.34 4.74 19.57
CA LYS A 45 2.99 4.72 21.00
C LYS A 45 1.84 3.78 21.31
N ARG A 46 0.81 3.76 20.45
CA ARG A 46 -0.33 2.88 20.63
C ARG A 46 0.05 1.40 20.61
N TYR A 47 1.03 1.04 19.79
CA TYR A 47 1.48 -0.35 19.64
C TYR A 47 2.72 -0.70 20.48
N ASN A 48 3.03 0.09 21.52
CA ASN A 48 4.18 -0.09 22.41
C ASN A 48 5.54 -0.09 21.68
N LEU A 49 5.67 0.79 20.69
CA LEU A 49 6.86 0.96 19.85
C LEU A 49 7.50 2.35 19.98
N SER A 50 7.28 3.03 21.12
CA SER A 50 7.74 4.42 21.34
C SER A 50 9.26 4.56 21.40
N ASP A 51 10.00 3.47 21.57
CA ASP A 51 11.47 3.41 21.58
C ASP A 51 12.07 3.37 20.17
N ILE A 52 11.25 3.15 19.12
CA ILE A 52 11.71 3.16 17.73
C ILE A 52 11.99 4.60 17.30
N GLN A 53 13.21 4.85 16.85
CA GLN A 53 13.61 6.19 16.41
C GLN A 53 12.94 6.56 15.08
N ILE A 54 12.36 7.76 15.04
CA ILE A 54 11.85 8.36 13.80
C ILE A 54 12.83 9.43 13.35
N ILE A 55 13.16 9.43 12.07
CA ILE A 55 13.90 10.49 11.39
C ILE A 55 13.14 10.96 10.15
N THR A 56 13.47 12.17 9.68
CA THR A 56 12.94 12.66 8.40
C THR A 56 13.97 12.52 7.30
N ARG A 57 13.54 12.60 6.06
CA ARG A 57 14.45 12.58 4.90
C ARG A 57 15.38 13.80 4.85
N ASP A 58 14.97 14.90 5.47
CA ASP A 58 15.76 16.13 5.56
C ASP A 58 16.75 16.09 6.75
N ASP A 59 16.71 15.06 7.59
CA ASP A 59 17.67 14.86 8.67
C ASP A 59 19.05 14.47 8.12
N GLU A 60 20.10 15.10 8.60
CA GLU A 60 21.49 14.77 8.23
C GLU A 60 21.83 13.28 8.48
N LYS A 61 21.18 12.67 9.46
CA LYS A 61 21.35 11.25 9.78
C LYS A 61 20.74 10.32 8.74
N TYR A 62 19.79 10.80 7.90
CA TYR A 62 19.07 9.94 6.96
C TYR A 62 20.01 9.19 6.01
N LEU A 63 20.86 9.93 5.29
CA LEU A 63 21.78 9.32 4.31
C LEU A 63 22.79 8.41 4.98
N LYS A 64 23.24 8.76 6.19
CA LYS A 64 24.13 7.92 6.97
C LYS A 64 23.44 6.61 7.33
N SER A 65 22.28 6.66 7.97
CA SER A 65 21.50 5.48 8.37
C SER A 65 21.15 4.59 7.17
N LEU A 66 20.72 5.21 6.04
CA LEU A 66 20.47 4.48 4.81
C LEU A 66 21.72 3.76 4.28
N SER A 67 22.90 4.36 4.43
CA SER A 67 24.17 3.77 3.98
C SER A 67 24.69 2.65 4.89
N GLU A 68 24.31 2.65 6.16
CA GLU A 68 24.75 1.68 7.18
C GLU A 68 23.76 0.53 7.38
N ALA A 69 22.49 0.70 6.99
CA ALA A 69 21.45 -0.30 7.17
C ALA A 69 21.78 -1.62 6.45
N GLU A 70 21.66 -2.75 7.15
CA GLU A 70 21.73 -4.08 6.55
C GLU A 70 20.43 -4.42 5.82
N TYR A 71 19.29 -4.20 6.47
CA TYR A 71 17.96 -4.41 5.90
C TYR A 71 17.27 -3.07 5.63
N ILE A 72 16.73 -2.93 4.44
CA ILE A 72 15.98 -1.75 4.03
C ILE A 72 14.61 -2.23 3.52
N PHE A 73 13.55 -1.75 4.13
CA PHE A 73 12.18 -1.98 3.70
C PHE A 73 11.58 -0.66 3.23
N SER A 74 10.93 -0.66 2.08
CA SER A 74 10.24 0.52 1.54
C SER A 74 8.86 0.11 1.01
N ASP A 75 7.89 0.99 1.13
CA ASP A 75 6.54 0.84 0.56
C ASP A 75 6.39 1.50 -0.81
N CYS A 76 7.34 2.36 -1.20
CA CYS A 76 7.19 3.24 -2.36
C CYS A 76 8.44 3.43 -3.20
N GLY A 77 9.53 2.78 -2.84
CA GLY A 77 10.84 3.00 -3.47
C GLY A 77 11.67 4.07 -2.77
N LEU A 78 12.93 4.09 -3.10
CA LEU A 78 13.91 5.03 -2.57
C LEU A 78 14.25 6.09 -3.61
N GLU A 79 15.03 7.07 -3.18
CA GLU A 79 15.47 8.17 -4.03
C GLU A 79 16.17 7.66 -5.29
N TYR A 80 16.03 8.39 -6.38
CA TYR A 80 16.56 8.00 -7.70
C TYR A 80 18.07 7.77 -7.72
N TYR A 81 18.83 8.38 -6.80
CA TYR A 81 20.29 8.21 -6.69
C TYR A 81 20.68 7.03 -5.80
N PHE A 82 19.74 6.39 -5.10
CA PHE A 82 20.08 5.26 -4.24
C PHE A 82 20.52 4.04 -5.05
N ALA A 83 21.61 3.43 -4.59
CA ALA A 83 22.09 2.14 -5.05
C ALA A 83 22.47 1.28 -3.84
N ALA A 84 21.85 0.13 -3.71
CA ALA A 84 22.15 -0.79 -2.62
C ALA A 84 23.57 -1.34 -2.73
N LYS A 85 24.27 -1.42 -1.61
CA LYS A 85 25.57 -2.09 -1.51
C LYS A 85 25.37 -3.61 -1.56
N ASN A 86 26.42 -4.38 -1.86
CA ASN A 86 26.33 -5.84 -1.94
C ASN A 86 25.88 -6.51 -0.64
N ASN A 87 26.19 -5.90 0.51
CA ASN A 87 25.79 -6.41 1.83
C ASN A 87 24.44 -5.87 2.30
N GLN A 88 23.80 -4.97 1.56
CA GLN A 88 22.49 -4.42 1.91
C GLN A 88 21.38 -5.27 1.29
N LYS A 89 20.36 -5.54 2.08
CA LYS A 89 19.17 -6.30 1.69
C LYS A 89 17.99 -5.35 1.59
N TYR A 90 17.76 -4.81 0.39
CA TYR A 90 16.67 -3.88 0.11
C TYR A 90 15.44 -4.61 -0.45
N PHE A 91 14.30 -4.41 0.19
CA PHE A 91 13.01 -5.00 -0.18
C PHE A 91 11.94 -3.93 -0.34
N ASN A 92 11.08 -4.12 -1.34
CA ASN A 92 9.93 -3.24 -1.58
C ASN A 92 8.64 -3.99 -1.24
N LEU A 93 7.88 -3.47 -0.26
CA LEU A 93 6.61 -4.04 0.18
C LEU A 93 5.48 -3.51 -0.70
N GLN A 94 5.21 -4.16 -1.83
CA GLN A 94 4.15 -3.79 -2.77
C GLN A 94 2.78 -4.39 -2.39
N THR A 95 2.66 -4.97 -1.22
CA THR A 95 1.45 -5.69 -0.80
C THR A 95 0.22 -4.81 -0.72
N ASP A 96 0.40 -3.51 -0.51
CA ASP A 96 -0.69 -2.56 -0.34
C ASP A 96 -0.94 -1.68 -1.58
N ASN A 97 -0.11 -1.81 -2.61
CA ASN A 97 -0.20 -1.01 -3.84
C ASN A 97 -0.85 -1.77 -4.99
N ILE A 98 -2.09 -1.43 -5.30
CA ILE A 98 -2.90 -2.19 -6.24
C ILE A 98 -3.00 -1.64 -7.61
N SER A 99 -2.84 -0.41 -7.79
CA SER A 99 -3.27 0.17 -9.05
C SER A 99 -2.14 0.39 -10.03
N ALA A 100 -1.59 -0.71 -10.54
CA ALA A 100 -0.74 -0.70 -11.72
C ALA A 100 -1.39 -0.03 -12.96
N LYS A 101 -2.73 0.02 -13.00
CA LYS A 101 -3.47 0.65 -14.12
C LYS A 101 -3.56 2.18 -14.04
N MET A 102 -3.21 2.79 -12.91
CA MET A 102 -3.19 4.25 -12.77
C MET A 102 -2.13 4.96 -13.62
N THR A 103 -1.16 4.23 -14.13
CA THR A 103 0.01 4.80 -14.80
C THR A 103 -0.18 5.16 -16.27
N ARG A 104 -1.19 4.62 -16.96
CA ARG A 104 -1.42 4.97 -18.38
C ARG A 104 -1.59 6.47 -18.66
N LYS A 105 -2.00 7.25 -17.66
CA LYS A 105 -2.06 8.73 -17.79
C LYS A 105 -0.72 9.43 -17.56
N LYS A 106 0.24 8.78 -16.88
CA LYS A 106 1.57 9.31 -16.59
C LYS A 106 2.61 9.01 -17.67
N GLU A 107 2.26 8.30 -18.76
CA GLU A 107 3.16 8.03 -19.88
C GLU A 107 3.76 9.30 -20.52
N ARG A 108 3.24 10.47 -20.19
CA ARG A 108 3.77 11.75 -20.70
C ARG A 108 4.99 12.28 -19.96
N GLU A 109 5.28 11.74 -18.76
CA GLU A 109 6.40 12.19 -17.95
C GLU A 109 7.44 11.05 -17.84
N CYS A 110 8.28 10.95 -18.87
CA CYS A 110 9.28 9.87 -18.99
C CYS A 110 10.17 9.72 -17.75
N PHE A 111 10.49 10.81 -17.07
CA PHE A 111 11.35 10.76 -15.88
C PHE A 111 10.67 10.11 -14.70
N GLU A 112 9.40 10.47 -14.41
CA GLU A 112 8.64 9.83 -13.33
C GLU A 112 8.44 8.35 -13.58
N PHE A 113 8.14 7.97 -14.82
CA PHE A 113 7.97 6.59 -15.21
C PHE A 113 9.26 5.77 -15.01
N ALA A 114 10.40 6.31 -15.46
CA ALA A 114 11.71 5.67 -15.27
C ALA A 114 12.09 5.55 -13.79
N THR A 115 11.74 6.55 -12.97
CA THR A 115 11.97 6.51 -11.52
C THR A 115 11.16 5.38 -10.86
N VAL A 116 9.90 5.21 -11.25
CA VAL A 116 9.07 4.11 -10.76
C VAL A 116 9.63 2.76 -11.24
N GLN A 117 9.99 2.62 -12.52
CA GLN A 117 10.64 1.40 -13.01
C GLN A 117 11.91 1.08 -12.21
N LYS A 118 12.74 2.08 -11.93
CA LYS A 118 13.93 1.90 -11.10
C LYS A 118 13.57 1.40 -9.71
N SER A 119 12.54 1.96 -9.07
CA SER A 119 12.11 1.54 -7.73
C SER A 119 11.64 0.08 -7.68
N ILE A 120 11.19 -0.46 -8.81
CA ILE A 120 10.76 -1.85 -8.95
C ILE A 120 11.95 -2.80 -9.14
N ILE A 121 12.95 -2.40 -9.93
CA ILE A 121 14.07 -3.28 -10.29
C ILE A 121 15.28 -3.17 -9.35
N THR A 122 15.40 -2.07 -8.60
CA THR A 122 16.51 -1.85 -7.66
C THR A 122 16.45 -2.74 -6.40
N PRO A 123 15.27 -3.02 -5.81
CA PRO A 123 15.19 -3.92 -4.67
C PRO A 123 15.73 -5.30 -4.97
N LYS A 124 16.30 -5.95 -3.96
CA LYS A 124 16.70 -7.37 -4.04
C LYS A 124 15.46 -8.23 -4.36
N ALA A 125 14.32 -7.90 -3.76
CA ALA A 125 13.02 -8.40 -4.16
C ALA A 125 11.89 -7.42 -3.83
N SER A 126 10.81 -7.49 -4.60
CA SER A 126 9.53 -6.87 -4.32
C SER A 126 8.52 -7.92 -3.88
N ILE A 127 7.71 -7.58 -2.88
CA ILE A 127 6.73 -8.49 -2.27
C ILE A 127 5.35 -8.22 -2.88
N TYR A 128 4.67 -9.26 -3.34
CA TYR A 128 3.34 -9.19 -3.95
C TYR A 128 2.40 -10.18 -3.27
N LEU A 129 1.10 -9.85 -3.21
CA LEU A 129 0.07 -10.74 -2.65
C LEU A 129 -0.15 -11.97 -3.51
N THR A 130 -0.17 -11.81 -4.83
CA THR A 130 -0.42 -12.90 -5.76
C THR A 130 0.47 -12.77 -7.00
N ASN A 131 0.58 -13.87 -7.75
CA ASN A 131 1.30 -13.82 -9.01
C ASN A 131 0.59 -12.96 -10.07
N GLU A 132 -0.74 -12.89 -10.02
CA GLU A 132 -1.55 -12.03 -10.88
C GLU A 132 -1.28 -10.56 -10.59
N SER A 133 -1.18 -10.18 -9.32
CA SER A 133 -0.83 -8.80 -8.94
C SER A 133 0.57 -8.43 -9.42
N ARG A 134 1.54 -9.34 -9.30
CA ARG A 134 2.89 -9.18 -9.86
C ARG A 134 2.85 -8.95 -11.38
N LEU A 135 2.18 -9.83 -12.13
CA LEU A 135 2.10 -9.74 -13.60
C LEU A 135 1.38 -8.46 -14.04
N SER A 136 0.32 -8.06 -13.34
CA SER A 136 -0.39 -6.80 -13.59
C SER A 136 0.52 -5.60 -13.39
N PHE A 137 1.35 -5.63 -12.37
CA PHE A 137 2.31 -4.58 -12.06
C PHE A 137 3.42 -4.50 -13.11
N GLU A 138 4.02 -5.66 -13.49
CA GLU A 138 5.02 -5.73 -14.56
C GLU A 138 4.49 -5.19 -15.87
N LYS A 139 3.26 -5.56 -16.23
CA LYS A 139 2.58 -5.07 -17.44
C LYS A 139 2.36 -3.56 -17.42
N ALA A 140 1.92 -3.02 -16.28
CA ALA A 140 1.62 -1.60 -16.16
C ALA A 140 2.87 -0.73 -16.24
N TYR A 141 3.96 -1.17 -15.62
CA TYR A 141 5.21 -0.45 -15.61
C TYR A 141 6.18 -0.88 -16.72
N ARG A 142 5.73 -1.77 -17.63
CA ARG A 142 6.54 -2.27 -18.74
C ARG A 142 7.92 -2.79 -18.30
N CYS A 143 7.97 -3.39 -17.12
CA CYS A 143 9.18 -4.02 -16.61
C CYS A 143 8.93 -5.50 -16.37
N GLU A 144 9.92 -6.31 -16.65
CA GLU A 144 9.89 -7.75 -16.42
C GLU A 144 10.85 -8.06 -15.27
N MET A 145 10.32 -8.58 -14.18
CA MET A 145 11.13 -8.91 -13.01
C MET A 145 11.73 -10.30 -13.15
N LEU A 146 12.93 -10.49 -12.63
CA LEU A 146 13.46 -11.82 -12.45
C LEU A 146 12.57 -12.61 -11.50
N PRO A 147 12.32 -13.89 -11.74
CA PRO A 147 11.53 -14.71 -10.81
C PRO A 147 12.06 -14.68 -9.37
N THR A 148 13.38 -14.53 -9.21
CA THR A 148 14.07 -14.42 -7.92
C THR A 148 13.94 -13.05 -7.26
N SER A 149 13.45 -12.05 -7.99
CA SER A 149 13.25 -10.68 -7.48
C SER A 149 11.79 -10.38 -7.14
N ALA A 150 10.93 -11.39 -7.10
CA ALA A 150 9.55 -11.30 -6.66
C ALA A 150 9.26 -12.36 -5.59
N ILE A 151 8.74 -11.93 -4.46
CA ILE A 151 8.26 -12.82 -3.39
C ILE A 151 6.74 -12.73 -3.38
N ILE A 152 6.08 -13.87 -3.50
CA ILE A 152 4.65 -13.97 -3.27
C ILE A 152 4.43 -14.32 -1.80
N SER A 153 3.71 -13.46 -1.10
CA SER A 153 3.44 -13.62 0.32
C SER A 153 2.16 -12.91 0.70
N ASP A 154 1.46 -13.44 1.71
CA ASP A 154 0.36 -12.73 2.33
C ASP A 154 0.83 -11.39 2.91
N SER A 155 -0.10 -10.42 3.00
CA SER A 155 0.25 -9.08 3.46
C SER A 155 0.56 -9.07 4.96
N PRO A 156 1.74 -8.58 5.36
CA PRO A 156 2.02 -8.33 6.77
C PRO A 156 1.00 -7.39 7.44
N ALA A 157 0.35 -6.51 6.68
CA ALA A 157 -0.67 -5.60 7.19
C ALA A 157 -1.81 -6.34 7.90
N PHE A 158 -2.11 -7.57 7.48
CA PHE A 158 -3.17 -8.35 8.10
C PHE A 158 -2.84 -8.77 9.54
N ASP A 159 -1.56 -8.84 9.92
CA ASP A 159 -1.14 -9.11 11.31
C ASP A 159 -1.53 -7.97 12.27
N MET A 160 -1.92 -6.82 11.71
CA MET A 160 -2.44 -5.71 12.52
C MET A 160 -3.93 -5.88 12.87
N ALA A 161 -4.68 -6.73 12.15
CA ALA A 161 -6.08 -6.98 12.47
C ALA A 161 -6.19 -7.61 13.88
N GLY A 162 -6.97 -6.97 14.76
CA GLY A 162 -7.12 -7.40 16.14
C GLY A 162 -5.89 -7.15 17.04
N ALA A 163 -4.93 -6.35 16.59
CA ALA A 163 -3.71 -6.05 17.35
C ALA A 163 -3.98 -5.31 18.66
N THR A 164 -5.07 -4.56 18.73
CA THR A 164 -5.55 -3.94 19.96
C THR A 164 -6.97 -4.39 20.24
N ASN A 165 -7.20 -4.94 21.43
CA ASN A 165 -8.54 -5.29 21.89
C ASN A 165 -9.36 -4.03 22.15
N PHE A 166 -9.82 -3.38 21.10
CA PHE A 166 -10.73 -2.26 21.21
C PHE A 166 -12.16 -2.78 21.40
N ALA A 167 -12.52 -3.05 22.64
CA ALA A 167 -13.91 -3.31 22.97
C ALA A 167 -14.74 -2.05 22.66
N SER A 168 -15.53 -2.12 21.61
CA SER A 168 -16.53 -1.09 21.35
C SER A 168 -17.54 -1.08 22.47
N SER A 169 -17.53 -0.04 23.28
CA SER A 169 -18.50 0.17 24.38
C SER A 169 -19.89 0.60 23.90
N THR A 170 -20.13 0.63 22.59
CA THR A 170 -21.37 1.12 22.00
C THR A 170 -22.14 0.02 21.26
N ASP A 171 -23.46 -0.03 21.46
CA ASP A 171 -24.37 -0.91 20.71
C ASP A 171 -24.53 -0.51 19.24
N LYS A 172 -23.85 0.55 18.81
CA LYS A 172 -23.91 1.03 17.44
C LYS A 172 -23.19 0.10 16.46
N ILE A 173 -23.74 0.01 15.27
CA ILE A 173 -23.06 -0.64 14.14
C ILE A 173 -21.97 0.29 13.64
N LYS A 174 -20.74 -0.17 13.71
CA LYS A 174 -19.56 0.57 13.26
C LYS A 174 -19.22 0.22 11.82
N ILE A 175 -19.00 1.23 11.04
CA ILE A 175 -18.66 1.10 9.63
C ILE A 175 -17.39 1.89 9.38
N LEU A 176 -16.40 1.27 8.74
CA LEU A 176 -15.22 1.96 8.24
C LEU A 176 -15.38 2.21 6.74
N PHE A 177 -15.21 3.46 6.32
CA PHE A 177 -15.12 3.82 4.92
C PHE A 177 -13.72 4.35 4.60
N THR A 178 -12.99 3.61 3.76
CA THR A 178 -11.62 3.95 3.35
C THR A 178 -11.50 4.03 1.83
N PRO A 179 -11.89 5.17 1.23
CA PRO A 179 -11.77 5.39 -0.20
C PRO A 179 -10.33 5.74 -0.57
N GLN A 180 -9.84 5.18 -1.65
CA GLN A 180 -8.53 5.51 -2.22
C GLN A 180 -8.56 6.57 -3.30
N PHE A 181 -9.64 7.23 -3.55
CA PHE A 181 -9.83 8.16 -4.64
C PHE A 181 -8.63 8.27 -5.57
N LYS A 182 -8.76 7.86 -6.81
CA LYS A 182 -7.74 8.10 -7.84
C LYS A 182 -7.72 9.60 -8.19
N ALA A 183 -7.28 10.42 -7.23
CA ALA A 183 -7.19 11.86 -7.38
C ALA A 183 -6.18 12.16 -8.49
N THR A 184 -6.69 12.60 -9.62
CA THR A 184 -5.84 13.28 -10.58
C THR A 184 -5.49 14.65 -10.00
N SER A 185 -4.19 14.98 -9.94
CA SER A 185 -3.72 16.30 -9.56
C SER A 185 -4.44 17.39 -10.37
N GLY A 186 -4.78 18.52 -9.75
CA GLY A 186 -5.39 19.66 -10.38
C GLY A 186 -6.90 19.81 -10.23
N ARG A 187 -7.56 20.43 -11.20
CA ARG A 187 -9.01 20.77 -11.14
C ARG A 187 -9.91 19.54 -10.95
N GLY A 188 -9.49 18.37 -11.40
CA GLY A 188 -10.22 17.12 -11.24
C GLY A 188 -10.33 16.66 -9.79
N SER A 189 -9.35 16.96 -8.94
CA SER A 189 -9.37 16.59 -7.53
C SER A 189 -10.43 17.34 -6.73
N ILE A 190 -10.62 18.64 -6.99
CA ILE A 190 -11.65 19.47 -6.33
C ILE A 190 -13.05 18.99 -6.70
N THR A 191 -13.28 18.61 -7.94
CA THR A 191 -14.59 18.08 -8.38
C THR A 191 -14.86 16.72 -7.72
N ALA A 192 -13.88 15.85 -7.66
CA ALA A 192 -13.99 14.56 -6.98
C ALA A 192 -14.27 14.76 -5.48
N TYR A 193 -13.57 15.69 -4.84
CA TYR A 193 -13.80 16.06 -3.44
C TYR A 193 -15.22 16.55 -3.20
N ARG A 194 -15.71 17.49 -4.02
CA ARG A 194 -17.08 18.00 -3.90
C ARG A 194 -18.13 16.90 -4.06
N LYS A 195 -17.94 16.01 -5.02
CA LYS A 195 -18.81 14.86 -5.24
C LYS A 195 -18.80 13.92 -4.02
N PHE A 196 -17.61 13.66 -3.48
CA PHE A 196 -17.46 12.87 -2.27
C PHE A 196 -18.19 13.49 -1.08
N MET A 197 -17.95 14.77 -0.79
CA MET A 197 -18.61 15.48 0.29
C MET A 197 -20.13 15.48 0.15
N ALA A 198 -20.65 15.69 -1.06
CA ALA A 198 -22.09 15.63 -1.33
C ALA A 198 -22.66 14.24 -1.00
N ASN A 199 -21.95 13.16 -1.37
CA ASN A 199 -22.37 11.80 -1.02
C ASN A 199 -22.29 11.53 0.48
N LEU A 200 -21.24 12.01 1.17
CA LEU A 200 -21.16 11.89 2.63
C LEU A 200 -22.32 12.60 3.33
N MET A 201 -22.74 13.79 2.86
CA MET A 201 -23.90 14.49 3.42
C MET A 201 -25.20 13.71 3.22
N VAL A 202 -25.40 13.09 2.05
CA VAL A 202 -26.56 12.22 1.83
C VAL A 202 -26.52 11.04 2.80
N ILE A 203 -25.38 10.38 2.94
CA ILE A 203 -25.22 9.24 3.84
C ILE A 203 -25.48 9.66 5.29
N ASP A 204 -24.91 10.79 5.76
CA ASP A 204 -25.10 11.27 7.13
C ASP A 204 -26.57 11.55 7.44
N ASN A 205 -27.30 12.15 6.51
CA ASN A 205 -28.73 12.44 6.66
C ASN A 205 -29.59 11.16 6.70
N GLU A 206 -29.19 10.12 5.99
CA GLU A 206 -29.91 8.84 5.93
C GLU A 206 -29.55 7.89 7.08
N LEU A 207 -28.41 8.10 7.73
CA LEU A 207 -27.99 7.28 8.86
C LEU A 207 -28.79 7.62 10.12
N SER A 208 -29.28 6.60 10.81
CA SER A 208 -29.88 6.72 12.13
C SER A 208 -28.83 6.65 13.23
N LYS A 209 -29.21 7.00 14.46
CA LYS A 209 -28.35 6.89 15.67
C LYS A 209 -27.82 5.47 15.93
N LYS A 210 -28.34 4.46 15.25
CA LYS A 210 -27.89 3.07 15.32
C LYS A 210 -26.52 2.85 14.66
N TYR A 211 -26.12 3.73 13.73
CA TYR A 211 -24.90 3.60 12.96
C TYR A 211 -23.85 4.65 13.33
N GLU A 212 -22.60 4.32 13.13
CA GLU A 212 -21.47 5.22 13.25
C GLU A 212 -20.48 4.91 12.13
N LEU A 213 -20.28 5.88 11.23
CA LEU A 213 -19.41 5.75 10.07
C LEU A 213 -18.08 6.46 10.36
N PHE A 214 -16.99 5.74 10.28
CA PHE A 214 -15.64 6.29 10.35
C PHE A 214 -15.04 6.37 8.96
N VAL A 215 -14.42 7.50 8.63
CA VAL A 215 -13.80 7.74 7.33
C VAL A 215 -12.29 7.86 7.51
N CYS A 216 -11.55 7.04 6.76
CA CYS A 216 -10.10 7.12 6.64
C CYS A 216 -9.75 7.70 5.26
N LEU A 217 -8.99 8.81 5.23
CA LEU A 217 -8.67 9.57 4.02
C LEU A 217 -7.16 9.74 3.85
N ASP A 218 -6.38 8.73 4.14
CA ASP A 218 -4.92 8.80 4.15
C ASP A 218 -4.32 9.28 2.82
N THR A 219 -5.00 9.05 1.70
CA THR A 219 -4.51 9.43 0.36
C THR A 219 -5.16 10.69 -0.21
N PHE A 220 -5.97 11.39 0.57
CA PHE A 220 -6.76 12.48 0.04
C PHE A 220 -6.12 13.86 0.33
N PRO A 221 -5.97 14.74 -0.67
CA PRO A 221 -5.28 16.02 -0.50
C PRO A 221 -6.06 17.05 0.33
N TYR A 222 -7.32 16.76 0.68
CA TYR A 222 -8.17 17.66 1.45
C TYR A 222 -8.76 16.92 2.64
N THR A 223 -8.62 17.49 3.83
CA THR A 223 -9.27 16.97 5.04
C THR A 223 -10.64 17.62 5.19
N PRO A 224 -11.74 16.86 5.16
CA PRO A 224 -13.06 17.39 5.44
C PRO A 224 -13.17 17.95 6.86
N ASP A 225 -14.02 18.94 7.03
CA ASP A 225 -14.48 19.30 8.36
C ASP A 225 -15.55 18.29 8.81
N PHE A 226 -15.16 17.38 9.69
CA PHE A 226 -16.04 16.34 10.21
C PHE A 226 -17.06 16.87 11.24
N SER A 227 -16.92 18.11 11.73
CA SER A 227 -17.84 18.71 12.71
C SER A 227 -19.25 18.97 12.12
N VAL A 228 -19.36 19.00 10.80
CA VAL A 228 -20.64 19.22 10.08
C VAL A 228 -21.52 17.95 10.03
N PHE A 229 -20.99 16.79 10.41
CA PHE A 229 -21.69 15.51 10.35
C PHE A 229 -22.18 15.07 11.74
N ASN A 230 -23.32 14.38 11.78
CA ASN A 230 -23.91 13.84 13.00
C ASN A 230 -23.48 12.41 13.30
N HIS A 231 -23.26 11.61 12.25
CA HIS A 231 -22.99 10.17 12.33
C HIS A 231 -21.67 9.76 11.69
N ILE A 232 -21.02 10.69 10.99
CA ILE A 232 -19.75 10.46 10.31
C ILE A 232 -18.60 11.12 11.09
N LYS A 233 -17.55 10.35 11.33
CA LYS A 233 -16.36 10.77 12.07
C LYS A 233 -15.10 10.47 11.27
N LYS A 234 -14.03 11.23 11.52
CA LYS A 234 -12.70 10.83 11.07
C LYS A 234 -12.24 9.60 11.86
N MET A 235 -11.62 8.63 11.19
CA MET A 235 -10.90 7.56 11.88
C MET A 235 -9.79 8.18 12.74
N PRO A 236 -9.62 7.78 14.01
CA PRO A 236 -8.57 8.31 14.86
C PRO A 236 -7.18 7.98 14.30
N ASN A 237 -6.29 8.97 14.25
CA ASN A 237 -4.97 8.87 13.60
C ASN A 237 -4.03 7.86 14.29
N GLU A 238 -4.20 7.66 15.59
CA GLU A 238 -3.38 6.74 16.38
C GLU A 238 -3.62 5.26 16.05
N TYR A 239 -4.71 4.94 15.34
CA TYR A 239 -5.00 3.58 14.94
C TYR A 239 -4.36 3.23 13.59
N ASP A 240 -3.91 1.99 13.49
CA ASP A 240 -3.67 1.36 12.21
C ASP A 240 -4.99 1.04 11.51
N LEU A 241 -4.99 1.13 10.17
CA LEU A 241 -6.18 0.93 9.36
C LEU A 241 -6.78 -0.48 9.53
N TYR A 242 -5.94 -1.52 9.55
CA TYR A 242 -6.38 -2.92 9.65
C TYR A 242 -6.82 -3.27 11.07
N ASP A 243 -6.13 -2.72 12.08
CA ASP A 243 -6.54 -2.85 13.47
C ASP A 243 -7.90 -2.18 13.71
N PHE A 244 -8.09 -0.97 13.19
CA PHE A 244 -9.38 -0.30 13.31
C PHE A 244 -10.48 -1.02 12.53
N ALA A 245 -10.20 -1.49 11.31
CA ALA A 245 -11.14 -2.27 10.50
C ALA A 245 -11.65 -3.51 11.22
N SER A 246 -10.76 -4.20 11.95
CA SER A 246 -11.13 -5.40 12.73
C SER A 246 -12.12 -5.12 13.87
N THR A 247 -12.26 -3.86 14.28
CA THR A 247 -13.23 -3.44 15.30
C THR A 247 -14.59 -3.04 14.72
N CYS A 248 -14.70 -3.02 13.39
CA CYS A 248 -15.89 -2.58 12.68
C CYS A 248 -16.79 -3.76 12.28
N ASP A 249 -18.08 -3.49 12.10
CA ASP A 249 -19.05 -4.47 11.64
C ASP A 249 -19.07 -4.57 10.10
N CYS A 250 -18.56 -3.53 9.43
CA CYS A 250 -18.47 -3.48 7.97
C CYS A 250 -17.30 -2.58 7.52
N VAL A 251 -16.64 -2.96 6.43
CA VAL A 251 -15.65 -2.13 5.74
C VAL A 251 -16.16 -1.80 4.34
N ILE A 252 -16.18 -0.53 4.01
CA ILE A 252 -16.56 0.00 2.71
C ILE A 252 -15.31 0.64 2.10
N SER A 253 -15.05 0.35 0.84
CA SER A 253 -13.96 0.97 0.11
C SER A 253 -14.31 1.10 -1.38
N ASP A 254 -13.43 1.73 -2.15
CA ASP A 254 -13.51 1.74 -3.62
C ASP A 254 -12.53 0.73 -4.22
N TYR A 255 -11.26 1.09 -4.28
CA TYR A 255 -10.18 0.31 -4.91
C TYR A 255 -9.10 -0.16 -3.92
N HIS A 256 -9.29 0.04 -2.63
CA HIS A 256 -8.28 -0.28 -1.62
C HIS A 256 -8.14 -1.80 -1.43
N THR A 257 -6.88 -2.27 -1.25
CA THR A 257 -6.54 -3.69 -1.02
C THR A 257 -7.17 -4.28 0.22
N ILE A 258 -7.53 -3.46 1.18
CA ILE A 258 -8.20 -3.90 2.40
C ILE A 258 -9.36 -4.84 2.10
N ILE A 259 -10.12 -4.56 1.04
CA ILE A 259 -11.23 -5.41 0.60
C ILE A 259 -10.73 -6.83 0.25
N ASN A 260 -9.62 -6.94 -0.49
CA ASN A 260 -9.10 -8.24 -0.90
C ASN A 260 -8.46 -9.00 0.27
N ILE A 261 -7.89 -8.28 1.23
CA ILE A 261 -7.26 -8.88 2.40
C ILE A 261 -8.32 -9.43 3.36
N PHE A 262 -9.42 -8.70 3.57
CA PHE A 262 -10.50 -9.13 4.46
C PHE A 262 -11.55 -10.05 3.80
N LYS A 263 -11.49 -10.29 2.48
CA LYS A 263 -12.53 -11.05 1.76
C LYS A 263 -12.74 -12.49 2.25
N ASN A 264 -11.73 -13.08 2.84
CA ASN A 264 -11.77 -14.44 3.39
C ASN A 264 -12.16 -14.47 4.88
N THR A 265 -12.59 -13.35 5.44
CA THR A 265 -13.07 -13.24 6.82
C THR A 265 -14.61 -13.10 6.83
N ASP A 266 -15.21 -13.21 8.02
CA ASP A 266 -16.65 -12.99 8.19
C ASP A 266 -17.04 -11.50 8.23
N LEU A 267 -16.07 -10.59 8.09
CA LEU A 267 -16.28 -9.16 8.06
C LEU A 267 -17.13 -8.78 6.84
N LYS A 268 -18.16 -7.99 7.06
CA LYS A 268 -18.99 -7.50 5.94
C LYS A 268 -18.22 -6.48 5.13
N LEU A 269 -18.17 -6.70 3.82
CA LEU A 269 -17.45 -5.86 2.88
C LEU A 269 -18.39 -5.29 1.83
N ALA A 270 -18.13 -4.06 1.39
CA ALA A 270 -18.82 -3.44 0.28
C ALA A 270 -17.90 -2.50 -0.49
N ARG A 271 -18.23 -2.25 -1.75
CA ARG A 271 -17.55 -1.26 -2.58
C ARG A 271 -18.46 -0.06 -2.81
N PHE A 272 -17.89 1.13 -2.69
CA PHE A 272 -18.57 2.36 -3.07
C PHE A 272 -17.74 3.12 -4.09
N ILE A 273 -18.10 2.99 -5.36
CA ILE A 273 -17.30 3.42 -6.51
C ILE A 273 -17.94 4.65 -7.14
N LEU A 274 -17.47 5.83 -6.77
CA LEU A 274 -18.00 7.12 -7.22
C LEU A 274 -17.59 7.51 -8.65
N ASP A 275 -16.58 6.88 -9.21
CA ASP A 275 -15.97 7.21 -10.48
C ASP A 275 -15.92 6.04 -11.49
N ALA A 276 -16.79 5.05 -11.32
CA ALA A 276 -16.91 3.87 -12.17
C ALA A 276 -16.94 4.19 -13.67
N ASN A 277 -17.62 5.28 -14.04
CA ASN A 277 -17.75 5.73 -15.44
C ASN A 277 -16.41 6.16 -16.10
N ARG A 278 -15.30 6.18 -15.35
CA ARG A 278 -13.96 6.54 -15.87
C ARG A 278 -13.14 5.31 -16.26
N PHE A 279 -13.64 4.12 -16.01
CA PHE A 279 -12.95 2.85 -16.28
C PHE A 279 -13.59 2.11 -17.44
N ILE A 280 -12.79 1.37 -18.18
CA ILE A 280 -13.20 0.74 -19.43
C ILE A 280 -13.87 -0.61 -19.18
N SER A 281 -13.52 -1.31 -18.09
CA SER A 281 -14.13 -2.59 -17.70
C SER A 281 -13.94 -2.92 -16.22
N ASP A 282 -14.81 -3.76 -15.68
CA ASP A 282 -14.72 -4.27 -14.30
C ASP A 282 -13.48 -5.16 -14.10
N GLU A 283 -13.07 -5.92 -15.14
CA GLU A 283 -11.79 -6.66 -15.16
C GLU A 283 -10.59 -5.73 -14.98
N GLU A 284 -10.65 -4.53 -15.56
CA GLU A 284 -9.60 -3.53 -15.36
C GLU A 284 -9.54 -2.99 -13.94
N LEU A 285 -10.63 -3.05 -13.20
CA LEU A 285 -10.72 -2.62 -11.80
C LEU A 285 -10.30 -3.71 -10.82
N GLY A 286 -10.20 -4.97 -11.26
CA GLY A 286 -9.99 -6.11 -10.38
C GLY A 286 -11.12 -6.25 -9.35
N ILE A 287 -12.36 -5.95 -9.76
CA ILE A 287 -13.55 -6.04 -8.91
C ILE A 287 -13.88 -7.51 -8.74
N ASP A 288 -13.93 -7.95 -7.50
CA ASP A 288 -14.46 -9.26 -7.13
C ASP A 288 -15.99 -9.14 -7.06
N GLU A 289 -16.70 -9.82 -7.99
CA GLU A 289 -18.15 -9.77 -8.11
C GLU A 289 -18.89 -10.32 -6.88
N SER A 290 -18.21 -11.09 -6.02
CA SER A 290 -18.78 -11.58 -4.78
C SER A 290 -19.01 -10.47 -3.74
N ILE A 291 -18.37 -9.31 -3.92
CA ILE A 291 -18.45 -8.17 -3.00
C ILE A 291 -19.42 -7.14 -3.57
N PRO A 292 -20.51 -6.82 -2.87
CA PRO A 292 -21.52 -5.88 -3.34
C PRO A 292 -20.89 -4.51 -3.64
N SER A 293 -21.23 -3.94 -4.81
CA SER A 293 -20.71 -2.68 -5.30
C SER A 293 -21.83 -1.70 -5.57
N PHE A 294 -21.66 -0.47 -5.11
CA PHE A 294 -22.65 0.61 -5.20
C PHE A 294 -22.05 1.83 -5.89
N ALA A 295 -22.85 2.50 -6.72
CA ALA A 295 -22.45 3.70 -7.44
C ALA A 295 -23.09 4.97 -6.86
N THR A 296 -24.15 4.84 -6.06
CA THR A 296 -24.89 5.95 -5.47
C THR A 296 -24.97 5.84 -3.95
N ALA A 297 -25.06 6.99 -3.27
CA ALA A 297 -25.20 7.03 -1.82
C ALA A 297 -26.48 6.35 -1.32
N ASN A 298 -27.59 6.44 -2.10
CA ASN A 298 -28.85 5.82 -1.72
C ASN A 298 -28.76 4.29 -1.70
N GLU A 299 -28.18 3.69 -2.75
CA GLU A 299 -27.96 2.22 -2.80
C GLU A 299 -27.07 1.76 -1.64
N LEU A 300 -26.02 2.54 -1.34
CA LEU A 300 -25.16 2.24 -0.21
C LEU A 300 -25.91 2.34 1.12
N CYS A 301 -26.77 3.34 1.30
CA CYS A 301 -27.59 3.48 2.51
C CYS A 301 -28.58 2.32 2.67
N ASP A 302 -29.18 1.84 1.58
CA ASP A 302 -30.04 0.66 1.62
C ASP A 302 -29.27 -0.58 2.07
N PHE A 303 -28.05 -0.77 1.58
CA PHE A 303 -27.18 -1.83 2.07
C PHE A 303 -26.84 -1.66 3.55
N ILE A 304 -26.44 -0.45 3.98
CA ILE A 304 -26.10 -0.16 5.40
C ILE A 304 -27.27 -0.52 6.32
N ARG A 305 -28.51 -0.27 5.91
CA ARG A 305 -29.71 -0.61 6.70
C ARG A 305 -29.86 -2.11 6.94
N THR A 306 -29.29 -2.95 6.10
CA THR A 306 -29.31 -4.42 6.26
C THR A 306 -28.28 -4.93 7.27
N LEU A 307 -27.26 -4.11 7.62
CA LEU A 307 -26.16 -4.51 8.50
C LEU A 307 -26.66 -4.83 9.92
N LYS A 308 -26.03 -5.83 10.48
CA LYS A 308 -26.21 -6.24 11.88
C LYS A 308 -24.88 -6.15 12.59
N LYS A 309 -24.92 -6.01 13.92
CA LYS A 309 -23.73 -6.12 14.75
C LYS A 309 -23.05 -7.47 14.48
N SER A 310 -21.77 -7.42 14.23
CA SER A 310 -20.95 -8.59 13.96
C SER A 310 -19.90 -8.74 15.06
N THR A 311 -19.59 -9.98 15.43
CA THR A 311 -18.43 -10.32 16.25
C THR A 311 -17.54 -11.18 15.35
N VAL A 312 -16.62 -10.55 14.65
CA VAL A 312 -15.61 -11.28 13.89
C VAL A 312 -14.43 -11.52 14.83
N ASP A 313 -14.05 -12.77 15.01
CA ASP A 313 -12.84 -13.13 15.73
C ASP A 313 -11.68 -13.19 14.71
N PHE A 314 -10.73 -12.30 14.88
CA PHE A 314 -9.54 -12.27 14.04
C PHE A 314 -8.49 -13.17 14.71
N THR A 315 -8.29 -14.35 14.14
CA THR A 315 -7.18 -15.23 14.54
C THR A 315 -5.86 -14.51 14.29
N LYS A 316 -4.92 -14.67 15.20
CA LYS A 316 -3.59 -14.07 15.06
C LYS A 316 -2.89 -14.64 13.83
N HIS A 317 -2.55 -13.78 12.90
CA HIS A 317 -1.73 -14.10 11.73
C HIS A 317 -0.25 -13.83 12.02
N GLU A 318 0.64 -14.52 11.33
CA GLU A 318 2.10 -14.38 11.46
C GLU A 318 2.75 -14.09 10.09
N ASN A 319 2.07 -13.33 9.24
CA ASN A 319 2.52 -13.04 7.87
C ASN A 319 3.86 -12.27 7.84
N ALA A 320 4.07 -11.37 8.80
CA ALA A 320 5.34 -10.65 8.95
C ALA A 320 6.50 -11.61 9.26
N LYS A 321 6.26 -12.59 10.12
CA LYS A 321 7.23 -13.64 10.44
C LYS A 321 7.54 -14.51 9.23
N GLU A 322 6.50 -15.01 8.56
CA GLU A 322 6.66 -15.85 7.37
C GLU A 322 7.43 -15.12 6.27
N LEU A 323 7.10 -13.85 6.04
CA LEU A 323 7.81 -13.01 5.08
C LEU A 323 9.27 -12.83 5.48
N PHE A 324 9.55 -12.49 6.74
CA PHE A 324 10.92 -12.27 7.21
C PHE A 324 11.75 -13.56 7.14
N GLU A 325 11.17 -14.70 7.49
CA GLU A 325 11.83 -16.00 7.35
C GLU A 325 12.14 -16.35 5.88
N LYS A 326 11.23 -16.06 4.94
CA LYS A 326 11.49 -16.20 3.48
C LYS A 326 12.68 -15.34 3.05
N ILE A 327 12.77 -14.12 3.60
CA ILE A 327 13.87 -13.18 3.34
C ILE A 327 15.20 -13.72 3.90
N GLU A 328 15.21 -14.21 5.14
CA GLU A 328 16.42 -14.71 5.80
C GLU A 328 16.93 -16.03 5.20
N LYS A 329 16.04 -16.94 4.83
CA LYS A 329 16.40 -18.27 4.27
C LYS A 329 17.08 -18.21 2.90
N ASN A 330 17.34 -17.01 2.39
CA ASN A 330 18.08 -16.81 1.13
C ASN A 330 17.53 -17.59 -0.07
N GLU A 331 16.23 -17.86 -0.12
CA GLU A 331 15.59 -18.40 -1.33
C GLU A 331 15.86 -17.49 -2.55
N ILE A 332 16.13 -16.22 -2.27
CA ILE A 332 16.51 -15.21 -3.26
C ILE A 332 17.98 -15.31 -3.67
N ASP A 333 18.88 -15.69 -2.76
CA ASP A 333 20.34 -15.67 -3.02
C ASP A 333 20.84 -16.91 -3.77
N LYS A 334 20.24 -18.06 -3.56
CA LYS A 334 20.70 -19.34 -4.15
C LYS A 334 20.61 -19.41 -5.66
N LYS A 335 19.75 -18.57 -6.28
CA LYS A 335 19.59 -18.55 -7.75
C LYS A 335 20.27 -17.36 -8.44
N LYS A 336 20.88 -16.46 -7.68
CA LYS A 336 21.54 -15.25 -8.24
C LYS A 336 22.88 -15.51 -8.89
N THR A 337 23.46 -16.69 -8.72
CA THR A 337 24.81 -17.02 -9.19
C THR A 337 24.95 -17.13 -10.70
N GLU A 338 23.86 -17.04 -11.48
CA GLU A 338 23.92 -17.30 -12.91
C GLU A 338 23.40 -16.17 -13.82
N GLN A 339 22.95 -15.03 -13.27
CA GLN A 339 22.45 -13.93 -14.11
C GLN A 339 22.99 -12.56 -13.67
N GLU A 340 23.99 -12.07 -14.38
CA GLU A 340 24.39 -10.67 -14.30
C GLU A 340 23.37 -9.79 -15.02
N ILE A 341 22.85 -8.76 -14.32
CA ILE A 341 21.99 -7.73 -14.93
C ILE A 341 22.92 -6.65 -15.47
N CYS A 342 23.07 -6.56 -16.77
CA CYS A 342 23.76 -5.45 -17.40
C CYS A 342 22.74 -4.35 -17.72
N LEU A 343 22.85 -3.21 -17.06
CA LEU A 343 22.09 -2.01 -17.36
C LEU A 343 22.88 -1.15 -18.36
N TYR A 344 22.37 -1.00 -19.56
CA TYR A 344 22.98 -0.13 -20.56
C TYR A 344 22.23 1.21 -20.61
N TYR A 345 22.89 2.28 -20.19
CA TYR A 345 22.38 3.62 -20.37
C TYR A 345 22.67 4.10 -21.80
N LEU A 346 21.64 4.27 -22.58
CA LEU A 346 21.72 4.82 -23.94
C LEU A 346 21.34 6.29 -23.90
N GLY A 347 22.28 7.15 -23.61
CA GLY A 347 22.09 8.59 -23.78
C GLY A 347 21.89 8.91 -25.26
N GLY A 348 20.71 9.45 -25.63
CA GLY A 348 20.37 9.87 -26.98
C GLY A 348 19.57 8.86 -27.81
N ASN A 349 19.26 9.19 -29.05
CA ASN A 349 18.44 8.37 -29.95
C ASN A 349 19.07 7.01 -30.23
N LEU A 350 18.27 5.94 -30.12
CA LEU A 350 18.66 4.58 -30.50
C LEU A 350 19.02 4.52 -31.96
N THR A 351 20.30 4.36 -32.29
CA THR A 351 20.74 4.10 -33.66
C THR A 351 20.51 2.64 -34.02
N GLU A 352 20.32 2.33 -35.29
CA GLU A 352 20.11 0.96 -35.77
C GLU A 352 21.22 0.00 -35.37
N ASN A 353 22.46 0.45 -35.30
CA ASN A 353 23.60 -0.35 -34.89
C ASN A 353 23.55 -0.69 -33.40
N ARG A 354 23.14 0.25 -32.52
CA ARG A 354 22.95 0.00 -31.09
C ARG A 354 21.84 -1.02 -30.85
N THR A 355 20.73 -0.90 -31.58
CA THR A 355 19.61 -1.86 -31.51
C THR A 355 20.03 -3.29 -31.94
N LYS A 356 20.86 -3.41 -32.97
CA LYS A 356 21.41 -4.71 -33.41
C LYS A 356 22.33 -5.31 -32.34
N THR A 357 23.20 -4.51 -31.73
CA THR A 357 24.08 -4.94 -30.65
C THR A 357 23.28 -5.45 -29.44
N PHE A 358 22.25 -4.75 -29.01
CA PHE A 358 21.37 -5.20 -27.94
C PHE A 358 20.67 -6.53 -28.24
N LYS A 359 20.09 -6.66 -29.42
CA LYS A 359 19.44 -7.91 -29.84
C LYS A 359 20.41 -9.08 -29.85
N ARG A 360 21.66 -8.87 -30.21
CA ARG A 360 22.71 -9.87 -30.21
C ARG A 360 23.07 -10.29 -28.79
N ILE A 361 23.36 -9.33 -27.89
CA ILE A 361 23.68 -9.60 -26.46
C ILE A 361 22.55 -10.39 -25.81
N ARG A 362 21.29 -9.94 -26.01
CA ARG A 362 20.12 -10.63 -25.47
C ARG A 362 19.99 -12.08 -25.93
N LYS A 363 20.33 -12.35 -27.19
CA LYS A 363 20.23 -13.69 -27.77
C LYS A 363 21.34 -14.60 -27.28
N ASP A 364 22.56 -14.09 -27.15
CA ASP A 364 23.76 -14.90 -26.88
C ASP A 364 23.93 -15.24 -25.38
N GLN A 365 23.34 -14.48 -24.46
CA GLN A 365 23.63 -14.61 -23.05
C GLN A 365 22.41 -14.79 -22.13
N ASN A 366 21.22 -15.03 -22.65
CA ASN A 366 19.99 -15.09 -21.84
C ASN A 366 19.75 -13.86 -20.93
N ILE A 367 20.35 -12.73 -21.29
CA ILE A 367 20.26 -11.49 -20.52
C ILE A 367 18.92 -10.83 -20.80
N LYS A 368 18.16 -10.52 -19.75
CA LYS A 368 16.97 -9.67 -19.86
C LYS A 368 17.42 -8.21 -19.97
N THR A 369 17.15 -7.61 -21.10
CA THR A 369 17.51 -6.21 -21.40
C THR A 369 16.29 -5.32 -21.19
N PHE A 370 16.45 -4.27 -20.40
CA PHE A 370 15.44 -3.25 -20.22
C PHE A 370 15.81 -2.02 -21.06
N TYR A 371 14.85 -1.48 -21.80
CA TYR A 371 14.99 -0.20 -22.48
C TYR A 371 14.43 0.89 -21.56
N LEU A 372 15.29 1.84 -21.19
CA LEU A 372 14.89 3.08 -20.52
C LEU A 372 14.52 4.15 -21.55
#